data_63233e1186d98d2f95a35d39e09eacd2
#
_entry.id   63233e1186d98d2f95a35d39e09eacd2
#
_cell.length_a   1.000
_cell.length_b   1.000
_cell.length_c   1.000
_cell.angle_alpha   90.00
_cell.angle_beta   90.00
_cell.angle_gamma   90.00
#
_symmetry.space_group_name_H-M   'P 1'
#
loop_
_entity.id
_entity.type
_entity.pdbx_description
1 polymer ?
#
loop_
_entity_poly.entity_id
_entity_poly.type
_entity_poly.pdbx_seq_one_letter_code
_entity_poly.pdbx_strand_id
1 'polypeptide(L)'
;MIAAVVFGSLLLVQGLFSSSADRPPQAHTTAGPSTPTESLITKKDVSILLEHVSVENLLAKEINLPFHNQQIHIETSLDPDLQSHLTDSMDRKNSRFIGIVVMEAGTGRVQALAGFNKVEPGHNPCLINAFPAASLFKIITAAAAVDHCGYNAETRIRFNGYKHTLYKRQLKEYNNRYTNTVSFRDSFAQSVNPVFGKLGALYLERSVLEKYATAFGFNQPINFELPVKPSHVAIKDDDYQRAEIASGFNNDTTISPLHAAMMASTVLNHGRMVTPSMVDRVTDDQGRLLYEAQPAWRGRAMTPKAAEVLIRLMETTVRSGTGRKAFRNVRRDRVLSKLDIGGKTGSIDNLSHDARFDWFVGFANAKKGSGRLVVAALVAHEEFIGRRAAQYAKIAMTRYFQSHFARQETPSSSSGG
;
A
#
# COMPACT_ATOMS: atom_id res chain seq x y z
N MET A 1 6.58 -36.48 -50.31
CA MET A 1 6.54 -36.01 -51.69
C MET A 1 6.55 -34.49 -51.67
N ILE A 2 7.68 -33.94 -52.09
CA ILE A 2 7.93 -32.82 -53.00
C ILE A 2 7.51 -31.45 -52.44
N ALA A 3 8.35 -30.69 -51.91
CA ALA A 3 9.45 -29.79 -52.35
C ALA A 3 9.10 -28.91 -53.57
N ALA A 4 9.13 -27.60 -53.35
CA ALA A 4 9.63 -26.65 -54.36
C ALA A 4 9.97 -25.28 -53.77
N VAL A 5 11.20 -24.98 -53.90
CA VAL A 5 11.96 -23.74 -53.78
C VAL A 5 11.73 -22.90 -55.04
N VAL A 6 11.65 -21.56 -54.95
CA VAL A 6 12.02 -20.68 -56.07
C VAL A 6 12.74 -19.43 -55.55
N PHE A 7 13.92 -19.24 -56.10
CA PHE A 7 14.84 -18.11 -56.05
C PHE A 7 14.48 -17.01 -57.06
N GLY A 8 15.01 -15.82 -56.84
CA GLY A 8 15.30 -14.82 -57.89
C GLY A 8 14.86 -13.42 -57.48
N SER A 9 15.52 -12.32 -57.70
CA SER A 9 16.85 -11.98 -58.23
C SER A 9 17.14 -10.51 -57.92
N LEU A 10 18.39 -10.25 -57.80
CA LEU A 10 19.12 -9.02 -57.68
C LEU A 10 18.94 -8.08 -58.88
N LEU A 11 18.84 -6.75 -58.64
CA LEU A 11 19.24 -5.76 -59.65
C LEU A 11 19.87 -4.54 -58.99
N LEU A 12 21.16 -4.39 -59.29
CA LEU A 12 22.01 -3.21 -59.08
C LEU A 12 21.68 -2.14 -60.12
N VAL A 13 21.66 -0.86 -59.65
CA VAL A 13 21.96 0.27 -60.54
C VAL A 13 22.91 1.20 -59.81
N GLN A 14 24.14 1.30 -60.34
CA GLN A 14 25.13 2.35 -60.01
C GLN A 14 24.83 3.61 -60.79
N GLY A 15 25.00 4.77 -60.17
CA GLY A 15 25.01 6.06 -60.81
C GLY A 15 25.81 7.08 -60.00
N LEU A 16 26.99 7.37 -60.52
CA LEU A 16 27.97 8.39 -60.04
C LEU A 16 27.43 9.82 -60.26
N PHE A 17 27.75 10.74 -59.30
CA PHE A 17 28.47 12.02 -59.58
C PHE A 17 28.55 12.86 -58.28
N SER A 18 29.74 13.06 -57.81
CA SER A 18 30.62 14.19 -57.45
C SER A 18 30.13 15.32 -56.53
N SER A 19 30.81 15.40 -55.39
CA SER A 19 31.63 16.55 -54.86
C SER A 19 30.90 17.87 -54.60
N SER A 20 30.70 18.17 -53.33
CA SER A 20 31.20 19.44 -52.73
C SER A 20 31.27 19.30 -51.18
N ALA A 21 32.40 19.72 -50.67
CA ALA A 21 32.74 19.67 -49.22
C ALA A 21 31.95 20.76 -48.46
N ASP A 22 31.19 20.33 -47.46
CA ASP A 22 30.79 21.23 -46.38
C ASP A 22 30.93 20.46 -45.05
N ARG A 23 31.59 21.10 -44.07
CA ARG A 23 31.84 20.59 -42.75
C ARG A 23 30.53 20.34 -42.00
N PRO A 24 30.35 19.19 -41.34
CA PRO A 24 29.20 18.99 -40.47
C PRO A 24 29.33 19.81 -39.18
N PRO A 25 28.20 20.37 -38.64
CA PRO A 25 28.18 21.00 -37.35
C PRO A 25 28.44 20.01 -36.23
N GLN A 26 29.20 20.43 -35.23
CA GLN A 26 29.48 19.65 -34.03
C GLN A 26 28.16 19.19 -33.38
N ALA A 27 27.96 17.89 -33.31
CA ALA A 27 26.88 17.29 -32.57
C ALA A 27 27.06 17.57 -31.07
N HIS A 28 26.12 18.32 -30.49
CA HIS A 28 25.94 18.34 -29.05
C HIS A 28 25.63 16.92 -28.61
N THR A 29 26.55 16.34 -27.85
CA THR A 29 26.36 15.05 -27.18
C THR A 29 25.22 15.19 -26.17
N THR A 30 24.03 14.82 -26.56
CA THR A 30 22.96 14.54 -25.59
C THR A 30 23.42 13.33 -24.78
N ALA A 31 23.56 13.51 -23.49
CA ALA A 31 23.81 12.42 -22.54
C ALA A 31 22.76 11.34 -22.78
N GLY A 32 23.19 10.18 -23.25
CA GLY A 32 22.35 8.99 -23.39
C GLY A 32 21.85 8.53 -22.01
N PRO A 33 20.78 7.73 -21.97
CA PRO A 33 20.28 7.20 -20.71
C PRO A 33 21.42 6.42 -20.03
N SER A 34 21.77 6.84 -18.82
CA SER A 34 22.75 6.16 -17.99
C SER A 34 22.35 4.69 -17.84
N THR A 35 23.18 3.77 -18.28
CA THR A 35 23.09 2.35 -17.98
C THR A 35 22.93 2.18 -16.47
N PRO A 36 22.00 1.35 -15.97
CA PRO A 36 21.89 1.09 -14.55
C PRO A 36 23.25 0.59 -14.03
N THR A 37 23.80 1.31 -13.08
CA THR A 37 25.03 0.87 -12.39
C THR A 37 24.70 -0.44 -11.68
N GLU A 38 25.38 -1.52 -12.00
CA GLU A 38 25.18 -2.82 -11.39
C GLU A 38 25.54 -2.72 -9.90
N SER A 39 24.56 -2.95 -9.01
CA SER A 39 24.78 -2.90 -7.57
C SER A 39 25.74 -4.00 -7.14
N LEU A 40 26.78 -3.66 -6.35
CA LEU A 40 27.77 -4.62 -5.85
C LEU A 40 27.21 -5.52 -4.75
N ILE A 41 26.15 -5.06 -4.05
CA ILE A 41 25.42 -5.84 -3.03
C ILE A 41 23.94 -5.82 -3.33
N THR A 42 23.23 -6.84 -2.84
CA THR A 42 21.78 -7.01 -3.05
C THR A 42 20.96 -6.44 -1.88
N LYS A 43 19.64 -6.30 -2.06
CA LYS A 43 18.72 -5.94 -0.97
C LYS A 43 18.79 -6.93 0.20
N LYS A 44 19.06 -8.21 -0.07
CA LYS A 44 19.25 -9.23 0.97
C LYS A 44 20.51 -8.95 1.80
N ASP A 45 21.61 -8.53 1.17
CA ASP A 45 22.82 -8.17 1.88
C ASP A 45 22.59 -6.93 2.76
N VAL A 46 21.83 -5.94 2.26
CA VAL A 46 21.39 -4.79 3.07
C VAL A 46 20.56 -5.22 4.27
N SER A 47 19.67 -6.21 4.11
CA SER A 47 18.89 -6.77 5.22
C SER A 47 19.78 -7.39 6.31
N ILE A 48 20.83 -8.11 5.92
CA ILE A 48 21.83 -8.67 6.86
C ILE A 48 22.58 -7.56 7.59
N LEU A 49 22.96 -6.50 6.90
CA LEU A 49 23.64 -5.35 7.52
C LEU A 49 22.77 -4.66 8.57
N LEU A 50 21.46 -4.64 8.39
CA LEU A 50 20.50 -4.00 9.30
C LEU A 50 20.00 -4.92 10.42
N GLU A 51 20.37 -6.21 10.45
CA GLU A 51 19.83 -7.19 11.41
C GLU A 51 20.06 -6.79 12.88
N HIS A 52 21.16 -6.09 13.15
CA HIS A 52 21.53 -5.65 14.51
C HIS A 52 21.27 -4.16 14.76
N VAL A 53 20.65 -3.46 13.82
CA VAL A 53 20.31 -2.04 13.97
C VAL A 53 18.96 -1.89 14.63
N SER A 54 18.88 -1.13 15.74
CA SER A 54 17.61 -0.77 16.33
C SER A 54 16.87 0.22 15.40
N VAL A 55 15.77 -0.24 14.83
CA VAL A 55 14.96 0.56 13.88
C VAL A 55 13.63 1.01 14.48
N GLU A 56 13.43 0.83 15.79
CA GLU A 56 12.23 1.34 16.44
C GLU A 56 12.25 2.87 16.44
N ASN A 57 11.29 3.46 15.71
CA ASN A 57 11.16 4.91 15.58
C ASN A 57 12.47 5.62 15.14
N LEU A 58 13.22 4.98 14.24
CA LEU A 58 14.47 5.51 13.73
C LEU A 58 14.26 6.92 13.15
N LEU A 59 15.02 7.88 13.64
CA LEU A 59 15.02 9.28 13.17
C LEU A 59 16.18 9.56 12.22
N ALA A 60 17.14 8.64 12.11
CA ALA A 60 18.32 8.85 11.28
C ALA A 60 17.98 8.68 9.79
N LYS A 61 18.32 9.69 9.02
CA LYS A 61 18.30 9.60 7.55
C LYS A 61 19.49 8.81 7.02
N GLU A 62 20.56 8.76 7.77
CA GLU A 62 21.79 8.02 7.46
C GLU A 62 22.20 7.13 8.64
N ILE A 63 22.57 5.89 8.35
CA ILE A 63 23.07 4.91 9.31
C ILE A 63 24.51 4.54 8.91
N ASN A 64 25.42 4.73 9.84
CA ASN A 64 26.84 4.39 9.64
C ASN A 64 27.15 3.08 10.35
N LEU A 65 27.66 2.09 9.62
CA LEU A 65 27.95 0.76 10.15
C LEU A 65 29.38 0.34 9.79
N PRO A 66 30.10 -0.33 10.72
CA PRO A 66 31.36 -1.00 10.37
C PRO A 66 31.05 -2.23 9.50
N PHE A 67 31.78 -2.36 8.40
CA PHE A 67 31.68 -3.50 7.50
C PHE A 67 33.09 -3.94 7.05
N HIS A 68 33.51 -5.12 7.49
CA HIS A 68 34.91 -5.56 7.37
C HIS A 68 35.84 -4.50 7.99
N ASN A 69 36.80 -3.96 7.22
CA ASN A 69 37.74 -2.93 7.68
C ASN A 69 37.39 -1.52 7.19
N GLN A 70 36.12 -1.29 6.77
CA GLN A 70 35.60 -0.03 6.22
C GLN A 70 34.34 0.41 6.94
N GLN A 71 33.95 1.67 6.76
CA GLN A 71 32.62 2.16 7.13
C GLN A 71 31.72 2.10 5.91
N ILE A 72 30.46 1.78 6.13
CA ILE A 72 29.41 1.91 5.12
C ILE A 72 28.37 2.91 5.60
N HIS A 73 27.84 3.66 4.64
CA HIS A 73 26.82 4.69 4.84
C HIS A 73 25.53 4.23 4.17
N ILE A 74 24.49 4.01 4.97
CA ILE A 74 23.16 3.58 4.50
C ILE A 74 22.24 4.79 4.56
N GLU A 75 21.89 5.31 3.40
CA GLU A 75 20.88 6.37 3.30
C GLU A 75 19.48 5.79 3.28
N THR A 76 18.63 6.24 4.20
CA THR A 76 17.25 5.78 4.31
C THR A 76 16.27 6.71 3.60
N SER A 77 15.11 6.17 3.19
CA SER A 77 13.99 6.96 2.65
C SER A 77 13.16 7.65 3.74
N LEU A 78 13.48 7.41 5.02
CA LEU A 78 12.72 7.97 6.15
C LEU A 78 12.77 9.50 6.16
N ASP A 79 11.66 10.11 6.50
CA ASP A 79 11.54 11.54 6.82
C ASP A 79 11.54 11.70 8.35
N PRO A 80 12.66 12.16 8.95
CA PRO A 80 12.78 12.27 10.41
C PRO A 80 11.74 13.19 11.04
N ASP A 81 11.36 14.28 10.37
CA ASP A 81 10.36 15.23 10.84
C ASP A 81 8.96 14.62 10.85
N LEU A 82 8.63 13.84 9.81
CA LEU A 82 7.38 13.09 9.75
C LEU A 82 7.35 12.00 10.83
N GLN A 83 8.43 11.25 10.99
CA GLN A 83 8.58 10.18 11.98
C GLN A 83 8.39 10.72 13.39
N SER A 84 9.13 11.77 13.77
CA SER A 84 9.01 12.43 15.07
C SER A 84 7.61 12.95 15.33
N HIS A 85 7.04 13.69 14.35
CA HIS A 85 5.68 14.23 14.48
C HIS A 85 4.62 13.14 14.71
N LEU A 86 4.74 11.98 14.05
CA LEU A 86 3.84 10.86 14.26
C LEU A 86 4.02 10.23 15.63
N THR A 87 5.26 10.02 16.05
CA THR A 87 5.61 9.42 17.37
C THR A 87 5.11 10.29 18.51
N ASP A 88 5.29 11.61 18.42
CA ASP A 88 4.82 12.59 19.42
C ASP A 88 3.29 12.68 19.48
N SER A 89 2.63 12.41 18.37
CA SER A 89 1.17 12.43 18.28
C SER A 89 0.49 11.21 18.93
N MET A 90 1.24 10.17 19.33
CA MET A 90 0.70 8.90 19.81
C MET A 90 0.00 9.01 21.17
N ASP A 91 -1.24 8.51 21.23
CA ASP A 91 -2.00 8.32 22.47
C ASP A 91 -1.59 7.00 23.15
N ARG A 92 -0.41 7.01 23.76
CA ARG A 92 0.19 5.84 24.42
C ARG A 92 -0.59 5.36 25.63
N LYS A 93 -1.32 6.27 26.30
CA LYS A 93 -2.07 5.96 27.52
C LYS A 93 -3.20 4.96 27.28
N ASN A 94 -3.93 5.13 26.17
CA ASN A 94 -5.12 4.35 25.86
C ASN A 94 -4.86 3.26 24.81
N SER A 95 -3.60 2.97 24.50
CA SER A 95 -3.25 2.06 23.42
C SER A 95 -2.26 0.99 23.87
N ARG A 96 -2.52 -0.26 23.49
CA ARG A 96 -1.61 -1.39 23.64
C ARG A 96 -0.56 -1.40 22.53
N PHE A 97 -1.03 -1.13 21.30
CA PHE A 97 -0.19 -1.03 20.10
C PHE A 97 -0.61 0.17 19.27
N ILE A 98 0.36 0.86 18.68
CA ILE A 98 0.15 1.82 17.59
C ILE A 98 1.18 1.51 16.53
N GLY A 99 0.73 1.36 15.26
CA GLY A 99 1.63 1.19 14.12
C GLY A 99 1.17 2.09 12.98
N ILE A 100 2.06 2.96 12.50
CA ILE A 100 1.76 3.91 11.41
C ILE A 100 2.84 3.78 10.36
N VAL A 101 2.45 3.32 9.18
CA VAL A 101 3.31 3.24 7.99
C VAL A 101 2.89 4.31 7.01
N VAL A 102 3.86 5.08 6.55
CA VAL A 102 3.70 6.07 5.48
C VAL A 102 4.64 5.70 4.35
N MET A 103 4.11 5.52 3.13
CA MET A 103 4.88 5.01 2.00
C MET A 103 4.46 5.73 0.71
N GLU A 104 5.41 6.02 -0.17
CA GLU A 104 5.11 6.50 -1.52
C GLU A 104 4.49 5.37 -2.35
N ALA A 105 3.34 5.63 -2.96
CA ALA A 105 2.59 4.59 -3.63
C ALA A 105 3.30 4.02 -4.87
N GLY A 106 3.99 4.85 -5.63
CA GLY A 106 4.61 4.45 -6.91
C GLY A 106 5.95 3.76 -6.78
N THR A 107 6.74 4.14 -5.77
CA THR A 107 8.12 3.68 -5.59
C THR A 107 8.25 2.61 -4.52
N GLY A 108 7.30 2.56 -3.56
CA GLY A 108 7.41 1.71 -2.37
C GLY A 108 8.32 2.30 -1.28
N ARG A 109 8.87 3.52 -1.46
CA ARG A 109 9.74 4.17 -0.48
C ARG A 109 8.98 4.48 0.80
N VAL A 110 9.46 3.93 1.91
CA VAL A 110 8.86 4.11 3.24
C VAL A 110 9.36 5.41 3.85
N GLN A 111 8.44 6.35 4.06
CA GLN A 111 8.74 7.66 4.63
C GLN A 111 8.65 7.70 6.16
N ALA A 112 7.87 6.78 6.76
CA ALA A 112 7.80 6.60 8.20
C ALA A 112 7.33 5.19 8.60
N LEU A 113 7.90 4.69 9.70
CA LEU A 113 7.55 3.45 10.41
C LEU A 113 7.41 3.77 11.90
N ALA A 114 6.39 4.57 12.26
CA ALA A 114 6.19 5.00 13.63
C ALA A 114 5.42 3.95 14.43
N GLY A 115 6.01 3.48 15.52
CA GLY A 115 5.50 2.39 16.34
C GLY A 115 5.46 2.70 17.83
N PHE A 116 4.49 2.11 18.52
CA PHE A 116 4.43 2.01 19.97
C PHE A 116 3.92 0.64 20.37
N ASN A 117 4.71 -0.09 21.15
CA ASN A 117 4.38 -1.41 21.68
C ASN A 117 4.52 -1.40 23.18
N LYS A 118 3.38 -1.48 23.89
CA LYS A 118 3.32 -1.48 25.35
C LYS A 118 3.73 -2.83 25.94
N VAL A 119 3.52 -3.91 25.20
CA VAL A 119 3.75 -5.28 25.67
C VAL A 119 5.21 -5.68 25.50
N GLU A 120 5.77 -5.38 24.33
CA GLU A 120 7.15 -5.71 23.96
C GLU A 120 7.86 -4.46 23.41
N PRO A 121 8.33 -3.55 24.30
CA PRO A 121 9.11 -2.39 23.85
C PRO A 121 10.31 -2.83 23.02
N GLY A 122 10.60 -2.10 21.94
CA GLY A 122 11.67 -2.46 20.99
C GLY A 122 11.17 -3.23 19.75
N HIS A 123 9.98 -3.82 19.79
CA HIS A 123 9.37 -4.49 18.64
C HIS A 123 8.35 -3.57 17.94
N ASN A 124 8.73 -3.05 16.78
CA ASN A 124 7.89 -2.11 16.05
C ASN A 124 6.61 -2.78 15.49
N PRO A 125 5.40 -2.36 15.93
CA PRO A 125 4.14 -2.92 15.47
C PRO A 125 3.93 -2.83 13.94
N CYS A 126 4.59 -1.90 13.26
CA CYS A 126 4.50 -1.77 11.81
C CYS A 126 4.92 -3.05 11.04
N LEU A 127 5.78 -3.87 11.65
CA LEU A 127 6.37 -5.07 11.07
C LEU A 127 5.76 -6.37 11.61
N ILE A 128 4.90 -6.28 12.63
CA ILE A 128 4.26 -7.43 13.27
C ILE A 128 3.01 -7.83 12.48
N ASN A 129 2.90 -9.11 12.12
CA ASN A 129 1.79 -9.67 11.35
C ASN A 129 0.67 -10.30 12.20
N ALA A 130 0.65 -10.09 13.51
CA ALA A 130 -0.27 -10.75 14.43
C ALA A 130 -1.61 -10.01 14.65
N PHE A 131 -1.85 -8.95 13.92
CA PHE A 131 -3.07 -8.14 14.10
C PHE A 131 -4.18 -8.59 13.16
N PRO A 132 -5.41 -8.87 13.66
CA PRO A 132 -6.53 -9.23 12.80
C PRO A 132 -6.77 -8.19 11.71
N ALA A 133 -6.87 -8.63 10.46
CA ALA A 133 -7.05 -7.75 9.29
C ALA A 133 -8.39 -7.02 9.32
N ALA A 134 -9.37 -7.57 10.02
CA ALA A 134 -10.71 -7.03 10.11
C ALA A 134 -11.25 -6.66 8.71
N SER A 135 -12.04 -5.60 8.62
CA SER A 135 -12.63 -5.16 7.36
C SER A 135 -11.66 -4.66 6.29
N LEU A 136 -10.34 -4.72 6.52
CA LEU A 136 -9.36 -4.46 5.45
C LEU A 136 -9.42 -5.55 4.37
N PHE A 137 -9.76 -6.80 4.74
CA PHE A 137 -9.91 -7.89 3.79
C PHE A 137 -10.99 -7.61 2.73
N LYS A 138 -11.95 -6.71 3.00
CA LYS A 138 -12.94 -6.27 2.01
C LYS A 138 -12.33 -5.60 0.77
N ILE A 139 -11.08 -5.13 0.83
CA ILE A 139 -10.35 -4.63 -0.34
C ILE A 139 -10.13 -5.79 -1.33
N ILE A 140 -9.67 -6.93 -0.82
CA ILE A 140 -9.43 -8.15 -1.61
C ILE A 140 -10.74 -8.70 -2.16
N THR A 141 -11.76 -8.82 -1.30
CA THR A 141 -13.09 -9.31 -1.70
C THR A 141 -13.72 -8.39 -2.75
N ALA A 142 -13.53 -7.06 -2.64
CA ALA A 142 -14.03 -6.12 -3.62
C ALA A 142 -13.32 -6.25 -4.96
N ALA A 143 -12.00 -6.43 -4.97
CA ALA A 143 -11.25 -6.69 -6.20
C ALA A 143 -11.74 -7.96 -6.91
N ALA A 144 -11.89 -9.06 -6.15
CA ALA A 144 -12.44 -10.30 -6.66
C ALA A 144 -13.88 -10.14 -7.20
N ALA A 145 -14.75 -9.41 -6.49
CA ALA A 145 -16.11 -9.17 -6.94
C ALA A 145 -16.19 -8.37 -8.25
N VAL A 146 -15.30 -7.39 -8.44
CA VAL A 146 -15.26 -6.62 -9.71
C VAL A 146 -14.73 -7.50 -10.84
N ASP A 147 -13.62 -8.18 -10.63
CA ASP A 147 -12.94 -8.93 -11.70
C ASP A 147 -13.65 -10.25 -12.05
N HIS A 148 -14.15 -10.97 -11.04
CA HIS A 148 -14.75 -12.29 -11.22
C HIS A 148 -16.27 -12.25 -11.40
N CYS A 149 -16.97 -11.38 -10.64
CA CYS A 149 -18.43 -11.29 -10.70
C CYS A 149 -18.93 -10.10 -11.54
N GLY A 150 -18.06 -9.29 -12.13
CA GLY A 150 -18.43 -8.15 -12.97
C GLY A 150 -19.06 -6.98 -12.22
N TYR A 151 -18.86 -6.87 -10.91
CA TYR A 151 -19.43 -5.78 -10.11
C TYR A 151 -18.82 -4.43 -10.51
N ASN A 152 -19.63 -3.39 -10.36
CA ASN A 152 -19.19 -2.00 -10.46
C ASN A 152 -19.68 -1.21 -9.23
N ALA A 153 -19.30 0.05 -9.11
CA ALA A 153 -19.61 0.87 -7.94
C ALA A 153 -21.13 0.99 -7.66
N GLU A 154 -21.95 0.96 -8.71
CA GLU A 154 -23.41 1.15 -8.63
C GLU A 154 -24.21 -0.17 -8.56
N THR A 155 -23.52 -1.34 -8.63
CA THR A 155 -24.18 -2.65 -8.51
C THR A 155 -25.04 -2.67 -7.23
N ARG A 156 -26.34 -2.97 -7.38
CA ARG A 156 -27.31 -2.99 -6.27
C ARG A 156 -27.31 -4.35 -5.59
N ILE A 157 -27.15 -4.36 -4.28
CA ILE A 157 -27.06 -5.58 -3.48
C ILE A 157 -28.06 -5.52 -2.35
N ARG A 158 -28.74 -6.64 -2.10
CA ARG A 158 -29.72 -6.77 -1.03
C ARG A 158 -29.14 -7.47 0.18
N PHE A 159 -29.45 -6.98 1.36
CA PHE A 159 -29.07 -7.63 2.61
C PHE A 159 -30.13 -7.45 3.69
N ASN A 160 -30.12 -8.36 4.65
CA ASN A 160 -31.04 -8.36 5.79
C ASN A 160 -30.28 -8.18 7.11
N GLY A 161 -30.90 -7.56 8.09
CA GLY A 161 -30.36 -7.33 9.43
C GLY A 161 -29.40 -6.14 9.52
N TYR A 162 -28.59 -6.12 10.58
CA TYR A 162 -27.67 -5.01 10.87
C TYR A 162 -26.41 -5.07 10.03
N LYS A 163 -25.84 -3.89 9.72
CA LYS A 163 -24.67 -3.75 8.81
C LYS A 163 -23.40 -4.41 9.32
N HIS A 164 -23.18 -4.42 10.63
CA HIS A 164 -21.91 -4.84 11.24
C HIS A 164 -22.00 -6.19 11.95
N THR A 165 -23.11 -6.93 11.75
CA THR A 165 -23.25 -8.30 12.21
C THR A 165 -23.03 -9.28 11.05
N LEU A 166 -22.71 -10.53 11.39
CA LEU A 166 -22.63 -11.63 10.44
C LEU A 166 -23.24 -12.88 11.07
N TYR A 167 -24.44 -13.24 10.62
CA TYR A 167 -25.14 -14.44 11.04
C TYR A 167 -25.49 -15.29 9.83
N LYS A 168 -25.54 -16.62 9.97
CA LYS A 168 -25.89 -17.56 8.88
C LYS A 168 -27.18 -17.19 8.17
N ARG A 169 -28.21 -16.71 8.90
CA ARG A 169 -29.48 -16.22 8.31
C ARG A 169 -29.31 -15.01 7.39
N GLN A 170 -28.30 -14.17 7.59
CA GLN A 170 -28.04 -12.99 6.75
C GLN A 170 -27.40 -13.35 5.40
N LEU A 171 -26.85 -14.54 5.29
CA LEU A 171 -26.24 -15.06 4.05
C LEU A 171 -27.29 -15.64 3.09
N LYS A 172 -28.50 -15.99 3.60
CA LYS A 172 -29.58 -16.52 2.78
C LYS A 172 -30.17 -15.45 1.85
N GLU A 173 -30.51 -15.85 0.63
CA GLU A 173 -31.19 -15.02 -0.35
C GLU A 173 -32.71 -15.06 -0.14
N TYR A 174 -33.25 -14.04 0.48
CA TYR A 174 -34.69 -13.83 0.61
C TYR A 174 -35.02 -12.33 0.68
N ASN A 175 -36.22 -11.98 0.26
CA ASN A 175 -36.74 -10.62 0.31
C ASN A 175 -37.93 -10.54 1.22
N ASN A 176 -37.98 -9.50 2.05
CA ASN A 176 -39.15 -9.14 2.85
C ASN A 176 -39.20 -7.62 3.04
N ARG A 177 -40.15 -7.11 3.78
CA ARG A 177 -40.35 -5.67 4.05
C ARG A 177 -39.13 -5.00 4.76
N TYR A 178 -38.23 -5.77 5.34
CA TYR A 178 -37.02 -5.27 6.05
C TYR A 178 -35.74 -5.44 5.23
N THR A 179 -35.85 -5.90 3.99
CA THR A 179 -34.70 -6.05 3.13
C THR A 179 -34.16 -4.70 2.70
N ASN A 180 -32.89 -4.45 3.04
CA ASN A 180 -32.18 -3.25 2.62
C ASN A 180 -31.57 -3.47 1.23
N THR A 181 -31.55 -2.40 0.43
CA THR A 181 -30.84 -2.36 -0.85
C THR A 181 -29.81 -1.26 -0.81
N VAL A 182 -28.56 -1.59 -1.15
CA VAL A 182 -27.42 -0.67 -1.10
C VAL A 182 -26.58 -0.82 -2.36
N SER A 183 -25.91 0.26 -2.81
CA SER A 183 -24.90 0.15 -3.87
C SER A 183 -23.64 -0.58 -3.35
N PHE A 184 -22.89 -1.20 -4.25
CA PHE A 184 -21.61 -1.82 -3.89
C PHE A 184 -20.66 -0.79 -3.26
N ARG A 185 -20.63 0.42 -3.83
CA ARG A 185 -19.88 1.56 -3.30
C ARG A 185 -20.25 1.88 -1.85
N ASP A 186 -21.53 2.02 -1.57
CA ASP A 186 -21.99 2.38 -0.22
C ASP A 186 -21.85 1.21 0.76
N SER A 187 -21.99 -0.04 0.29
CA SER A 187 -21.75 -1.23 1.12
C SER A 187 -20.29 -1.33 1.58
N PHE A 188 -19.34 -1.02 0.71
CA PHE A 188 -17.91 -0.95 1.04
C PHE A 188 -17.64 0.22 1.99
N ALA A 189 -18.15 1.41 1.66
CA ALA A 189 -17.92 2.63 2.43
C ALA A 189 -18.49 2.55 3.86
N GLN A 190 -19.63 1.89 4.05
CA GLN A 190 -20.26 1.65 5.34
C GLN A 190 -19.83 0.32 5.98
N SER A 191 -18.94 -0.43 5.32
CA SER A 191 -18.39 -1.71 5.81
C SER A 191 -19.48 -2.75 6.15
N VAL A 192 -20.46 -2.96 5.25
CA VAL A 192 -21.63 -3.82 5.48
C VAL A 192 -21.23 -5.30 5.44
N ASN A 193 -21.14 -5.95 6.60
CA ASN A 193 -20.70 -7.35 6.71
C ASN A 193 -21.60 -8.34 5.95
N PRO A 194 -22.95 -8.27 6.02
CA PRO A 194 -23.78 -9.21 5.29
C PRO A 194 -23.59 -9.19 3.77
N VAL A 195 -23.27 -8.03 3.19
CA VAL A 195 -22.98 -7.91 1.75
C VAL A 195 -21.69 -8.65 1.40
N PHE A 196 -20.60 -8.38 2.10
CA PHE A 196 -19.32 -9.01 1.86
C PHE A 196 -19.32 -10.50 2.27
N GLY A 197 -20.06 -10.85 3.32
CA GLY A 197 -20.27 -12.24 3.70
C GLY A 197 -20.98 -13.04 2.61
N LYS A 198 -22.03 -12.48 1.99
CA LYS A 198 -22.70 -13.12 0.83
C LYS A 198 -21.74 -13.29 -0.34
N LEU A 199 -20.86 -12.32 -0.63
CA LEU A 199 -19.85 -12.49 -1.67
C LEU A 199 -18.98 -13.70 -1.41
N GLY A 200 -18.48 -13.89 -0.18
CA GLY A 200 -17.65 -15.03 0.17
C GLY A 200 -18.39 -16.37 0.24
N ALA A 201 -19.65 -16.37 0.71
CA ALA A 201 -20.42 -17.59 0.84
C ALA A 201 -21.02 -18.11 -0.47
N LEU A 202 -21.48 -17.19 -1.36
CA LEU A 202 -22.36 -17.54 -2.47
C LEU A 202 -21.76 -17.27 -3.85
N TYR A 203 -20.79 -16.37 -3.98
CA TYR A 203 -20.31 -15.89 -5.28
C TYR A 203 -18.80 -16.06 -5.51
N LEU A 204 -18.01 -16.10 -4.43
CA LEU A 204 -16.57 -16.26 -4.50
C LEU A 204 -16.16 -17.59 -3.90
N GLU A 205 -15.87 -18.55 -4.77
CA GLU A 205 -15.37 -19.86 -4.33
C GLU A 205 -14.04 -19.72 -3.58
N ARG A 206 -13.69 -20.77 -2.81
CA ARG A 206 -12.45 -20.84 -2.07
C ARG A 206 -11.23 -20.51 -2.93
N SER A 207 -11.12 -21.14 -4.11
CA SER A 207 -10.03 -20.96 -5.05
C SER A 207 -9.86 -19.53 -5.53
N VAL A 208 -10.99 -18.82 -5.73
CA VAL A 208 -11.00 -17.41 -6.13
C VAL A 208 -10.49 -16.52 -5.00
N LEU A 209 -11.00 -16.71 -3.77
CA LEU A 209 -10.54 -15.93 -2.61
C LEU A 209 -9.06 -16.17 -2.31
N GLU A 210 -8.59 -17.43 -2.39
CA GLU A 210 -7.17 -17.78 -2.22
C GLU A 210 -6.29 -17.13 -3.28
N LYS A 211 -6.72 -17.16 -4.55
CA LYS A 211 -6.01 -16.50 -5.66
C LYS A 211 -5.82 -15.01 -5.40
N TYR A 212 -6.89 -14.30 -5.04
CA TYR A 212 -6.80 -12.86 -4.80
C TYR A 212 -6.03 -12.54 -3.52
N ALA A 213 -6.22 -13.31 -2.44
CA ALA A 213 -5.44 -13.14 -1.20
C ALA A 213 -3.94 -13.30 -1.45
N THR A 214 -3.53 -14.34 -2.18
CA THR A 214 -2.13 -14.59 -2.57
C THR A 214 -1.60 -13.47 -3.48
N ALA A 215 -2.38 -13.04 -4.46
CA ALA A 215 -2.00 -11.94 -5.36
C ALA A 215 -1.82 -10.60 -4.61
N PHE A 216 -2.59 -10.37 -3.55
CA PHE A 216 -2.41 -9.26 -2.62
C PHE A 216 -1.32 -9.49 -1.56
N GLY A 217 -0.58 -10.61 -1.60
CA GLY A 217 0.60 -10.87 -0.78
C GLY A 217 0.34 -11.64 0.51
N PHE A 218 -0.88 -12.11 0.80
CA PHE A 218 -1.11 -13.00 1.93
C PHE A 218 -0.40 -14.34 1.75
N ASN A 219 0.12 -14.90 2.84
CA ASN A 219 0.90 -16.14 2.87
C ASN A 219 2.18 -16.07 2.00
N GLN A 220 2.65 -14.88 1.67
CA GLN A 220 3.82 -14.66 0.84
C GLN A 220 4.86 -13.83 1.59
N PRO A 221 6.16 -14.11 1.44
CA PRO A 221 7.21 -13.30 2.07
C PRO A 221 7.18 -11.87 1.54
N ILE A 222 7.43 -10.91 2.42
CA ILE A 222 7.58 -9.50 2.06
C ILE A 222 9.08 -9.21 1.94
N ASN A 223 9.52 -8.85 0.73
CA ASN A 223 10.91 -8.46 0.48
C ASN A 223 11.14 -7.02 0.97
N PHE A 224 11.55 -6.90 2.22
CA PHE A 224 11.86 -5.64 2.90
C PHE A 224 13.21 -5.76 3.59
N GLU A 225 13.87 -4.66 3.88
CA GLU A 225 15.20 -4.66 4.50
C GLU A 225 15.19 -5.11 5.96
N LEU A 226 14.02 -5.05 6.62
CA LEU A 226 13.83 -5.52 7.99
C LEU A 226 13.00 -6.80 8.01
N PRO A 227 13.17 -7.66 9.01
CA PRO A 227 12.38 -8.88 9.15
C PRO A 227 10.88 -8.59 9.26
N VAL A 228 10.08 -9.11 8.33
CA VAL A 228 8.61 -9.04 8.34
C VAL A 228 8.06 -10.43 8.08
N LYS A 229 7.31 -10.96 9.04
CA LYS A 229 6.62 -12.24 8.83
C LYS A 229 5.46 -12.06 7.83
N PRO A 230 5.20 -13.06 6.96
CA PRO A 230 4.06 -13.04 6.05
C PRO A 230 2.74 -12.84 6.80
N SER A 231 1.87 -12.00 6.25
CA SER A 231 0.47 -11.92 6.71
C SER A 231 -0.25 -13.23 6.40
N HIS A 232 -1.18 -13.63 7.25
CA HIS A 232 -1.77 -14.97 7.21
C HIS A 232 -3.25 -14.96 6.86
N VAL A 233 -3.65 -15.91 6.02
CA VAL A 233 -5.05 -16.30 5.81
C VAL A 233 -5.13 -17.79 5.51
N ALA A 234 -6.08 -18.48 6.13
CA ALA A 234 -6.41 -19.89 5.86
C ALA A 234 -7.88 -20.00 5.45
N ILE A 235 -8.14 -20.27 4.17
CA ILE A 235 -9.49 -20.36 3.62
C ILE A 235 -9.89 -21.81 3.51
N LYS A 236 -10.97 -22.20 4.23
CA LYS A 236 -11.53 -23.55 4.21
C LYS A 236 -12.67 -23.65 3.20
N ASP A 237 -13.03 -24.86 2.85
CA ASP A 237 -14.22 -25.12 2.03
C ASP A 237 -15.47 -25.18 2.92
N ASP A 238 -15.79 -24.03 3.54
CA ASP A 238 -16.95 -23.81 4.40
C ASP A 238 -17.53 -22.42 4.08
N ASP A 239 -18.80 -22.40 3.71
CA ASP A 239 -19.48 -21.15 3.27
C ASP A 239 -19.46 -20.06 4.32
N TYR A 240 -19.64 -20.43 5.60
CA TYR A 240 -19.69 -19.43 6.67
C TYR A 240 -18.30 -18.89 6.99
N GLN A 241 -17.29 -19.76 7.01
CA GLN A 241 -15.89 -19.31 7.19
C GLN A 241 -15.43 -18.43 6.03
N ARG A 242 -15.80 -18.75 4.79
CA ARG A 242 -15.55 -17.86 3.64
C ARG A 242 -16.27 -16.52 3.80
N ALA A 243 -17.50 -16.51 4.35
CA ALA A 243 -18.22 -15.26 4.64
C ALA A 243 -17.50 -14.42 5.71
N GLU A 244 -16.98 -15.04 6.76
CA GLU A 244 -16.20 -14.38 7.81
C GLU A 244 -14.93 -13.75 7.24
N ILE A 245 -14.17 -14.49 6.45
CA ILE A 245 -12.95 -13.97 5.79
C ILE A 245 -13.27 -12.85 4.82
N ALA A 246 -14.22 -13.06 3.91
CA ALA A 246 -14.58 -12.07 2.89
C ALA A 246 -15.11 -10.76 3.48
N SER A 247 -15.78 -10.82 4.64
CA SER A 247 -16.23 -9.65 5.38
C SER A 247 -15.19 -9.13 6.39
N GLY A 248 -14.11 -9.88 6.65
CA GLY A 248 -13.11 -9.58 7.68
C GLY A 248 -13.70 -9.65 9.09
N PHE A 249 -14.64 -10.57 9.32
CA PHE A 249 -15.30 -10.79 10.61
C PHE A 249 -14.71 -12.00 11.32
N ASN A 250 -13.37 -12.05 11.40
CA ASN A 250 -12.62 -13.13 12.07
C ASN A 250 -11.31 -12.56 12.64
N ASN A 251 -10.72 -13.28 13.60
CA ASN A 251 -9.45 -12.92 14.23
C ASN A 251 -8.25 -13.69 13.63
N ASP A 252 -8.48 -14.74 12.83
CA ASP A 252 -7.43 -15.64 12.33
C ASP A 252 -6.71 -15.10 11.09
N THR A 253 -7.40 -14.25 10.32
CA THR A 253 -6.78 -13.53 9.19
C THR A 253 -5.98 -12.36 9.72
N THR A 254 -4.64 -12.45 9.67
CA THR A 254 -3.76 -11.47 10.29
C THR A 254 -2.87 -10.74 9.29
N ILE A 255 -2.55 -9.48 9.60
CA ILE A 255 -1.81 -8.58 8.72
C ILE A 255 -0.90 -7.62 9.50
N SER A 256 0.24 -7.23 8.91
CA SER A 256 1.06 -6.11 9.41
C SER A 256 0.63 -4.77 8.80
N PRO A 257 0.84 -3.63 9.49
CA PRO A 257 0.63 -2.31 8.89
C PRO A 257 1.44 -2.07 7.61
N LEU A 258 2.65 -2.60 7.51
CA LEU A 258 3.44 -2.52 6.28
C LEU A 258 2.74 -3.20 5.11
N HIS A 259 2.24 -4.41 5.29
CA HIS A 259 1.48 -5.12 4.26
C HIS A 259 0.16 -4.39 3.92
N ALA A 260 -0.53 -3.84 4.91
CA ALA A 260 -1.74 -3.05 4.69
C ALA A 260 -1.45 -1.80 3.82
N ALA A 261 -0.29 -1.13 4.00
CA ALA A 261 0.14 -0.04 3.13
C ALA A 261 0.42 -0.52 1.69
N MET A 262 1.05 -1.70 1.52
CA MET A 262 1.24 -2.32 0.20
C MET A 262 -0.09 -2.59 -0.51
N MET A 263 -1.12 -3.04 0.21
CA MET A 263 -2.46 -3.25 -0.35
C MET A 263 -3.07 -1.93 -0.87
N ALA A 264 -2.93 -0.82 -0.14
CA ALA A 264 -3.40 0.49 -0.60
C ALA A 264 -2.62 0.99 -1.82
N SER A 265 -1.29 0.77 -1.86
CA SER A 265 -0.47 1.13 -3.02
C SER A 265 -0.89 0.34 -4.26
N THR A 266 -1.23 -0.95 -4.10
CA THR A 266 -1.73 -1.80 -5.18
C THR A 266 -2.98 -1.22 -5.83
N VAL A 267 -3.90 -0.65 -5.03
CA VAL A 267 -5.08 0.03 -5.57
C VAL A 267 -4.69 1.24 -6.41
N LEU A 268 -3.81 2.12 -5.90
CA LEU A 268 -3.36 3.30 -6.64
C LEU A 268 -2.53 2.97 -7.89
N ASN A 269 -1.83 1.84 -7.88
CA ASN A 269 -0.96 1.40 -8.99
C ASN A 269 -1.69 0.54 -10.01
N HIS A 270 -3.00 0.77 -10.18
CA HIS A 270 -3.82 0.04 -11.17
C HIS A 270 -3.71 -1.48 -11.04
N GLY A 271 -3.65 -1.96 -9.79
CA GLY A 271 -3.57 -3.38 -9.44
C GLY A 271 -2.15 -3.97 -9.40
N ARG A 272 -1.10 -3.21 -9.65
CA ARG A 272 0.29 -3.68 -9.52
C ARG A 272 0.82 -3.44 -8.11
N MET A 273 1.36 -4.47 -7.48
CA MET A 273 1.92 -4.38 -6.13
C MET A 273 3.38 -3.96 -6.18
N VAL A 274 3.72 -2.87 -5.50
CA VAL A 274 5.11 -2.42 -5.33
C VAL A 274 5.74 -3.09 -4.11
N THR A 275 7.02 -3.39 -4.21
CA THR A 275 7.83 -3.88 -3.09
C THR A 275 8.26 -2.71 -2.20
N PRO A 276 8.04 -2.76 -0.89
CA PRO A 276 8.46 -1.67 0.00
C PRO A 276 9.98 -1.62 0.13
N SER A 277 10.54 -0.41 0.35
CA SER A 277 11.95 -0.18 0.64
C SER A 277 12.10 0.98 1.61
N MET A 278 13.00 0.86 2.60
CA MET A 278 13.38 1.95 3.49
C MET A 278 14.82 2.43 3.28
N VAL A 279 15.60 1.74 2.44
CA VAL A 279 16.96 2.13 2.08
C VAL A 279 16.96 2.66 0.66
N ASP A 280 17.50 3.86 0.46
CA ASP A 280 17.65 4.47 -0.86
C ASP A 280 18.98 4.01 -1.49
N ARG A 281 20.08 4.11 -0.76
CA ARG A 281 21.39 3.69 -1.24
C ARG A 281 22.33 3.30 -0.11
N VAL A 282 23.40 2.57 -0.48
CA VAL A 282 24.51 2.25 0.39
C VAL A 282 25.80 2.64 -0.32
N THR A 283 26.70 3.34 0.37
CA THR A 283 28.04 3.70 -0.13
C THR A 283 29.10 3.25 0.87
N ASP A 284 30.35 3.08 0.40
CA ASP A 284 31.49 2.90 1.28
C ASP A 284 32.09 4.24 1.76
N ASP A 285 33.15 4.19 2.55
CA ASP A 285 33.89 5.35 3.10
C ASP A 285 34.56 6.22 2.01
N GLN A 286 34.72 5.70 0.79
CA GLN A 286 35.22 6.43 -0.37
C GLN A 286 34.09 7.03 -1.23
N GLY A 287 32.81 6.87 -0.80
CA GLY A 287 31.64 7.33 -1.55
C GLY A 287 31.29 6.46 -2.76
N ARG A 288 31.92 5.28 -2.92
CA ARG A 288 31.59 4.34 -3.99
C ARG A 288 30.23 3.72 -3.73
N LEU A 289 29.35 3.75 -4.73
CA LEU A 289 28.01 3.18 -4.65
C LEU A 289 28.07 1.65 -4.59
N LEU A 290 27.55 1.06 -3.52
CA LEU A 290 27.43 -0.38 -3.31
C LEU A 290 26.03 -0.91 -3.63
N TYR A 291 24.99 -0.13 -3.32
CA TYR A 291 23.59 -0.45 -3.56
C TYR A 291 22.77 0.80 -3.84
N GLU A 292 21.83 0.70 -4.76
CA GLU A 292 20.79 1.71 -5.00
C GLU A 292 19.46 1.04 -5.19
N ALA A 293 18.46 1.48 -4.41
CA ALA A 293 17.12 0.93 -4.48
C ALA A 293 16.42 1.33 -5.79
N GLN A 294 15.90 0.35 -6.50
CA GLN A 294 15.04 0.55 -7.66
C GLN A 294 13.61 0.12 -7.34
N PRO A 295 12.59 0.84 -7.82
CA PRO A 295 11.20 0.42 -7.65
C PRO A 295 10.99 -0.99 -8.21
N ALA A 296 10.62 -1.93 -7.34
CA ALA A 296 10.41 -3.32 -7.70
C ALA A 296 8.92 -3.70 -7.60
N TRP A 297 8.45 -4.55 -8.51
CA TRP A 297 7.04 -4.91 -8.62
C TRP A 297 6.87 -6.42 -8.45
N ARG A 298 5.90 -6.83 -7.63
CA ARG A 298 5.61 -8.26 -7.39
C ARG A 298 4.67 -8.89 -8.41
N GLY A 299 3.97 -8.09 -9.19
CA GLY A 299 2.97 -8.57 -10.13
C GLY A 299 1.66 -7.78 -10.03
N ARG A 300 0.60 -8.35 -10.55
CA ARG A 300 -0.72 -7.74 -10.60
C ARG A 300 -1.71 -8.52 -9.76
N ALA A 301 -2.31 -7.85 -8.75
CA ALA A 301 -3.29 -8.45 -7.85
C ALA A 301 -4.75 -8.30 -8.34
N MET A 302 -5.01 -7.32 -9.21
CA MET A 302 -6.32 -7.08 -9.82
C MET A 302 -6.19 -6.33 -11.14
N THR A 303 -7.26 -6.29 -11.94
CA THR A 303 -7.26 -5.53 -13.19
C THR A 303 -7.24 -4.02 -12.94
N PRO A 304 -6.79 -3.19 -13.92
CA PRO A 304 -6.91 -1.73 -13.81
C PRO A 304 -8.35 -1.27 -13.58
N LYS A 305 -9.33 -1.92 -14.21
CA LYS A 305 -10.76 -1.65 -14.01
C LYS A 305 -11.19 -1.86 -12.55
N ALA A 306 -10.77 -2.97 -11.93
CA ALA A 306 -11.05 -3.20 -10.51
C ALA A 306 -10.41 -2.14 -9.62
N ALA A 307 -9.17 -1.73 -9.92
CA ALA A 307 -8.49 -0.67 -9.18
C ALA A 307 -9.24 0.66 -9.25
N GLU A 308 -9.73 1.07 -10.42
CA GLU A 308 -10.55 2.29 -10.59
C GLU A 308 -11.84 2.22 -9.77
N VAL A 309 -12.52 1.07 -9.78
CA VAL A 309 -13.71 0.88 -8.92
C VAL A 309 -13.33 1.01 -7.46
N LEU A 310 -12.27 0.32 -7.00
CA LEU A 310 -11.82 0.37 -5.60
C LEU A 310 -11.43 1.79 -5.16
N ILE A 311 -10.78 2.59 -6.01
CA ILE A 311 -10.49 4.00 -5.71
C ILE A 311 -11.79 4.73 -5.36
N ARG A 312 -12.85 4.60 -6.17
CA ARG A 312 -14.16 5.23 -5.92
C ARG A 312 -14.82 4.74 -4.62
N LEU A 313 -14.70 3.43 -4.31
CA LEU A 313 -15.20 2.84 -3.07
C LEU A 313 -14.48 3.43 -1.86
N MET A 314 -13.15 3.52 -1.93
CA MET A 314 -12.29 4.04 -0.86
C MET A 314 -12.49 5.55 -0.65
N GLU A 315 -12.63 6.35 -1.70
CA GLU A 315 -12.98 7.77 -1.60
C GLU A 315 -14.35 7.98 -0.92
N THR A 316 -15.33 7.13 -1.24
CA THR A 316 -16.65 7.18 -0.61
C THR A 316 -16.58 6.86 0.88
N THR A 317 -15.68 5.95 1.31
CA THR A 317 -15.44 5.66 2.72
C THR A 317 -15.04 6.91 3.51
N VAL A 318 -14.19 7.74 2.93
CA VAL A 318 -13.71 8.99 3.54
C VAL A 318 -14.77 10.09 3.45
N ARG A 319 -15.46 10.21 2.32
CA ARG A 319 -16.43 11.28 2.05
C ARG A 319 -17.72 11.13 2.84
N SER A 320 -18.30 9.93 2.88
CA SER A 320 -19.62 9.65 3.45
C SER A 320 -19.74 8.36 4.27
N GLY A 321 -18.67 7.53 4.28
CA GLY A 321 -18.63 6.25 4.98
C GLY A 321 -18.06 6.33 6.39
N THR A 322 -17.46 5.22 6.82
CA THR A 322 -16.92 5.03 8.17
C THR A 322 -15.72 5.94 8.49
N GLY A 323 -15.00 6.42 7.48
CA GLY A 323 -13.88 7.37 7.64
C GLY A 323 -14.31 8.82 7.80
N ARG A 324 -15.56 9.18 7.49
CA ARG A 324 -16.05 10.56 7.40
C ARG A 324 -15.76 11.41 8.64
N LYS A 325 -15.91 10.82 9.84
CA LYS A 325 -15.72 11.58 11.10
C LYS A 325 -14.30 12.12 11.24
N ALA A 326 -13.28 11.33 10.91
CA ALA A 326 -11.87 11.73 10.98
C ALA A 326 -11.52 12.80 9.93
N PHE A 327 -12.08 12.67 8.72
CA PHE A 327 -11.81 13.56 7.60
C PHE A 327 -12.85 14.68 7.42
N ARG A 328 -13.63 14.99 8.47
CA ARG A 328 -14.56 16.12 8.43
C ARG A 328 -13.80 17.42 8.17
N ASN A 329 -14.36 18.31 7.35
CA ASN A 329 -13.79 19.61 6.97
C ASN A 329 -12.54 19.56 6.04
N VAL A 330 -12.20 18.40 5.44
CA VAL A 330 -11.09 18.28 4.47
C VAL A 330 -11.17 19.35 3.38
N ARG A 331 -12.37 19.70 2.88
CA ARG A 331 -12.56 20.70 1.83
C ARG A 331 -12.14 22.13 2.25
N ARG A 332 -12.05 22.42 3.55
CA ARG A 332 -11.64 23.72 4.11
C ARG A 332 -10.20 23.70 4.63
N ASP A 333 -9.57 22.53 4.65
CA ASP A 333 -8.19 22.38 5.08
C ASP A 333 -7.23 22.85 3.98
N ARG A 334 -6.21 23.62 4.35
CA ARG A 334 -5.25 24.23 3.40
C ARG A 334 -4.43 23.20 2.61
N VAL A 335 -4.17 22.05 3.20
CA VAL A 335 -3.38 20.95 2.61
C VAL A 335 -4.31 19.89 2.01
N LEU A 336 -5.21 19.34 2.82
CA LEU A 336 -6.03 18.18 2.43
C LEU A 336 -7.04 18.50 1.33
N SER A 337 -7.47 19.75 1.17
CA SER A 337 -8.35 20.17 0.05
C SER A 337 -7.70 20.01 -1.33
N LYS A 338 -6.37 19.99 -1.38
CA LYS A 338 -5.57 19.79 -2.60
C LYS A 338 -5.39 18.30 -2.97
N LEU A 339 -5.99 17.38 -2.20
CA LEU A 339 -5.80 15.93 -2.32
C LEU A 339 -7.09 15.19 -2.66
N ASP A 340 -6.97 14.11 -3.42
CA ASP A 340 -7.97 13.05 -3.50
C ASP A 340 -7.61 11.99 -2.47
N ILE A 341 -8.52 11.76 -1.52
CA ILE A 341 -8.27 10.92 -0.35
C ILE A 341 -9.28 9.78 -0.33
N GLY A 342 -8.77 8.56 -0.24
CA GLY A 342 -9.57 7.35 -0.09
C GLY A 342 -9.04 6.43 1.00
N GLY A 343 -9.88 5.52 1.49
CA GLY A 343 -9.42 4.55 2.49
C GLY A 343 -10.44 3.50 2.85
N LYS A 344 -10.03 2.59 3.71
CA LYS A 344 -10.85 1.57 4.34
C LYS A 344 -10.58 1.53 5.83
N THR A 345 -11.62 1.55 6.63
CA THR A 345 -11.54 1.32 8.08
C THR A 345 -11.75 -0.15 8.39
N GLY A 346 -11.11 -0.63 9.44
CA GLY A 346 -11.36 -1.93 10.05
C GLY A 346 -11.54 -1.77 11.55
N SER A 347 -12.36 -2.59 12.17
CA SER A 347 -12.48 -2.62 13.62
C SER A 347 -12.97 -3.99 14.08
N ILE A 348 -12.27 -4.58 15.03
CA ILE A 348 -12.61 -5.87 15.62
C ILE A 348 -12.05 -5.95 17.03
N ASP A 349 -12.80 -6.58 17.93
CA ASP A 349 -12.31 -6.89 19.27
C ASP A 349 -11.47 -8.19 19.18
N ASN A 350 -10.42 -8.29 20.01
CA ASN A 350 -9.69 -9.55 20.13
C ASN A 350 -10.54 -10.63 20.84
N LEU A 351 -10.06 -11.87 20.83
CA LEU A 351 -10.80 -12.99 21.39
C LEU A 351 -11.06 -12.88 22.90
N SER A 352 -10.16 -12.23 23.64
CA SER A 352 -10.30 -11.96 25.08
C SER A 352 -11.16 -10.74 25.42
N HIS A 353 -11.58 -9.98 24.40
CA HIS A 353 -12.37 -8.75 24.56
C HIS A 353 -11.72 -7.68 25.47
N ASP A 354 -10.39 -7.71 25.59
CA ASP A 354 -9.59 -6.75 26.38
C ASP A 354 -8.82 -5.76 25.51
N ALA A 355 -8.90 -5.89 24.19
CA ALA A 355 -8.36 -4.93 23.25
C ALA A 355 -9.24 -4.84 21.98
N ARG A 356 -9.38 -3.62 21.47
CA ARG A 356 -10.07 -3.34 20.21
C ARG A 356 -9.10 -2.84 19.17
N PHE A 357 -8.91 -3.63 18.12
CA PHE A 357 -8.13 -3.23 16.96
C PHE A 357 -8.92 -2.26 16.08
N ASP A 358 -8.35 -1.11 15.80
CA ASP A 358 -8.88 -0.06 14.94
C ASP A 358 -7.89 0.21 13.81
N TRP A 359 -8.34 0.09 12.58
CA TRP A 359 -7.55 0.23 11.38
C TRP A 359 -8.01 1.39 10.50
N PHE A 360 -7.07 2.01 9.85
CA PHE A 360 -7.29 2.76 8.64
C PHE A 360 -6.16 2.46 7.66
N VAL A 361 -6.51 2.05 6.46
CA VAL A 361 -5.58 1.96 5.34
C VAL A 361 -6.13 2.79 4.19
N GLY A 362 -5.27 3.62 3.59
CA GLY A 362 -5.76 4.52 2.55
C GLY A 362 -4.65 5.26 1.83
N PHE A 363 -5.08 6.17 0.99
CA PHE A 363 -4.21 6.95 0.14
C PHE A 363 -4.58 8.43 0.15
N ALA A 364 -3.61 9.25 -0.20
CA ALA A 364 -3.78 10.64 -0.57
C ALA A 364 -2.99 10.90 -1.88
N ASN A 365 -3.66 11.42 -2.87
CA ASN A 365 -3.10 11.72 -4.19
C ASN A 365 -3.23 13.21 -4.47
N ALA A 366 -2.13 13.90 -4.81
CA ALA A 366 -2.17 15.32 -5.16
C ALA A 366 -2.99 15.51 -6.43
N LYS A 367 -3.95 16.46 -6.41
CA LYS A 367 -4.79 16.80 -7.56
C LYS A 367 -4.01 17.49 -8.68
N LYS A 368 -2.90 18.14 -8.31
CA LYS A 368 -1.98 18.80 -9.22
C LYS A 368 -0.54 18.47 -8.85
N GLY A 369 0.32 18.29 -9.84
CA GLY A 369 1.71 17.90 -9.63
C GLY A 369 1.88 16.43 -9.30
N SER A 370 3.02 16.08 -8.71
CA SER A 370 3.36 14.74 -8.23
C SER A 370 3.08 14.63 -6.73
N GLY A 371 2.87 13.44 -6.27
CA GLY A 371 2.67 13.14 -4.85
C GLY A 371 1.55 12.12 -4.66
N ARG A 372 1.95 10.86 -4.45
CA ARG A 372 1.03 9.73 -4.26
C ARG A 372 1.46 8.99 -3.01
N LEU A 373 0.70 9.14 -1.95
CA LEU A 373 1.01 8.61 -0.63
C LEU A 373 0.01 7.54 -0.22
N VAL A 374 0.48 6.50 0.42
CA VAL A 374 -0.35 5.55 1.15
C VAL A 374 -0.01 5.58 2.63
N VAL A 375 -1.02 5.39 3.45
CA VAL A 375 -0.90 5.34 4.90
C VAL A 375 -1.67 4.13 5.42
N ALA A 376 -1.01 3.33 6.25
CA ALA A 376 -1.66 2.32 7.08
C ALA A 376 -1.47 2.68 8.54
N ALA A 377 -2.55 2.77 9.28
CA ALA A 377 -2.54 3.01 10.72
C ALA A 377 -3.33 1.92 11.44
N LEU A 378 -2.73 1.38 12.49
CA LEU A 378 -3.30 0.45 13.45
C LEU A 378 -3.26 1.07 14.83
N VAL A 379 -4.33 0.90 15.59
CA VAL A 379 -4.37 1.15 17.03
C VAL A 379 -5.06 -0.03 17.71
N ALA A 380 -4.44 -0.61 18.70
CA ALA A 380 -5.10 -1.53 19.62
C ALA A 380 -5.48 -0.76 20.88
N HIS A 381 -6.74 -0.33 20.97
CA HIS A 381 -7.29 0.33 22.15
C HIS A 381 -7.48 -0.67 23.28
N GLU A 382 -7.20 -0.24 24.51
CA GLU A 382 -7.48 -1.00 25.72
C GLU A 382 -8.87 -0.61 26.27
N GLU A 383 -8.98 -0.25 27.53
CA GLU A 383 -10.24 0.09 28.19
C GLU A 383 -10.98 1.27 27.54
N PHE A 384 -10.23 2.30 27.10
CA PHE A 384 -10.81 3.50 26.50
C PHE A 384 -10.38 3.66 25.04
N ILE A 385 -11.34 4.09 24.20
CA ILE A 385 -11.05 4.44 22.83
C ILE A 385 -10.44 5.83 22.76
N GLY A 386 -9.13 5.89 22.60
CA GLY A 386 -8.38 7.13 22.41
C GLY A 386 -8.40 7.62 20.95
N ARG A 387 -7.25 8.10 20.49
CA ARG A 387 -7.10 8.55 19.10
C ARG A 387 -7.21 7.40 18.11
N ARG A 388 -8.17 7.48 17.18
CA ARG A 388 -8.45 6.43 16.21
C ARG A 388 -7.43 6.39 15.06
N ALA A 389 -7.28 5.22 14.44
CA ALA A 389 -6.38 5.00 13.32
C ALA A 389 -6.58 5.99 12.15
N ALA A 390 -7.84 6.29 11.78
CA ALA A 390 -8.14 7.26 10.73
C ALA A 390 -7.67 8.70 11.07
N GLN A 391 -7.54 9.05 12.35
CA GLN A 391 -7.01 10.35 12.77
C GLN A 391 -5.49 10.39 12.61
N TYR A 392 -4.78 9.29 12.92
CA TYR A 392 -3.34 9.18 12.64
C TYR A 392 -3.04 9.25 11.15
N ALA A 393 -3.83 8.56 10.33
CA ALA A 393 -3.70 8.65 8.89
C ALA A 393 -3.89 10.09 8.37
N LYS A 394 -4.88 10.82 8.90
CA LYS A 394 -5.06 12.23 8.57
C LYS A 394 -3.85 13.08 8.97
N ILE A 395 -3.29 12.88 10.17
CA ILE A 395 -2.09 13.58 10.66
C ILE A 395 -0.91 13.31 9.71
N ALA A 396 -0.67 12.05 9.37
CA ALA A 396 0.40 11.63 8.45
C ALA A 396 0.26 12.30 7.08
N MET A 397 -0.92 12.22 6.47
CA MET A 397 -1.20 12.85 5.18
C MET A 397 -1.01 14.37 5.22
N THR A 398 -1.50 15.02 6.27
CA THR A 398 -1.35 16.49 6.42
C THR A 398 0.11 16.88 6.53
N ARG A 399 0.89 16.23 7.41
CA ARG A 399 2.30 16.58 7.62
C ARG A 399 3.15 16.32 6.38
N TYR A 400 3.00 15.15 5.75
CA TYR A 400 3.74 14.83 4.53
C TYR A 400 3.46 15.84 3.41
N PHE A 401 2.19 16.10 3.08
CA PHE A 401 1.84 17.00 1.99
C PHE A 401 2.10 18.47 2.30
N GLN A 402 2.11 18.87 3.56
CA GLN A 402 2.55 20.20 3.96
C GLN A 402 4.02 20.43 3.57
N SER A 403 4.91 19.50 3.90
CA SER A 403 6.33 19.54 3.53
C SER A 403 6.53 19.34 2.02
N HIS A 404 5.75 18.48 1.38
CA HIS A 404 5.81 18.20 -0.05
C HIS A 404 5.47 19.44 -0.90
N PHE A 405 4.39 20.15 -0.57
CA PHE A 405 3.99 21.37 -1.29
C PHE A 405 4.94 22.53 -1.02
N ALA A 406 5.45 22.69 0.21
CA ALA A 406 6.43 23.71 0.51
C ALA A 406 7.71 23.57 -0.33
N ARG A 407 8.19 22.32 -0.52
CA ARG A 407 9.35 22.03 -1.38
C ARG A 407 9.10 22.33 -2.86
N GLN A 408 7.87 22.23 -3.34
CA GLN A 408 7.50 22.56 -4.72
C GLN A 408 7.34 24.08 -4.97
N GLU A 409 7.00 24.84 -3.93
CA GLU A 409 6.84 26.30 -3.99
C GLU A 409 8.19 27.06 -3.89
N THR A 410 9.28 26.38 -3.45
CA THR A 410 10.63 26.94 -3.42
C THR A 410 11.40 26.47 -4.67
N PRO A 411 11.46 27.29 -5.76
CA PRO A 411 12.29 26.94 -6.91
C PRO A 411 13.74 26.85 -6.46
N SER A 412 14.48 25.85 -6.94
CA SER A 412 15.93 25.74 -6.73
C SER A 412 16.61 27.01 -7.27
N SER A 413 16.88 27.99 -6.40
CA SER A 413 17.79 29.10 -6.66
C SER A 413 19.23 28.60 -6.58
N SER A 414 19.66 27.76 -7.49
CA SER A 414 21.05 27.32 -7.62
C SER A 414 21.35 26.83 -9.04
N SER A 415 21.43 27.78 -9.99
CA SER A 415 22.31 27.67 -11.15
C SER A 415 22.50 29.06 -11.71
N GLY A 416 23.53 29.76 -11.21
CA GLY A 416 23.91 31.08 -11.66
C GLY A 416 25.00 31.67 -10.76
N GLY A 417 26.19 31.20 -10.91
CA GLY A 417 27.38 31.73 -10.26
C GLY A 417 28.60 31.00 -10.77
#